data_0049d08f58d437a7faebbcc47137ed6f
#
_entry.id   0049d08f58d437a7faebbcc47137ed6f
#
_cell.length_a   1.000
_cell.length_b   1.000
_cell.length_c   1.000
_cell.angle_alpha   90.00
_cell.angle_beta   90.00
_cell.angle_gamma   90.00
#
_symmetry.space_group_name_H-M   'P 1'
#
loop_
_entity.id
_entity.type
_entity.pdbx_description
1 polymer ?
#
loop_
_entity_poly.entity_id
_entity_poly.type
_entity_poly.pdbx_seq_one_letter_code
_entity_poly.pdbx_strand_id
1 'polypeptide(L)'
;MPQFNANLSMMFNEVPFLERFGAAAKAGFRGVEFLFPYEFPAAQIREQLDKHKLQMVLFNMPPGDFAAGDRGMACEPAKAGQFQENVGKAVEYARALGCGQIHCMAGLKPRGVNEETMRATYIANLQFAGRELAKHDMKLLIEAINTRDIPGFYLNYSRQAFDIMHYASVPNLYFQYDIYHMQIMEGDLAPTVEKNLAKIAHMQLADTPGRHEPGTGEINYPFLFDFFDRIGYKGWIGCEYRPAGNTEAGLGWLKPYL
;
A
#
# COMPACT_ATOMS: atom_id res chain seq x y z
N MET A 1 11.68 -8.11 15.62
CA MET A 1 11.47 -8.82 14.33
C MET A 1 10.40 -8.08 13.55
N PRO A 2 10.54 -7.95 12.22
CA PRO A 2 9.53 -7.34 11.37
C PRO A 2 8.17 -8.04 11.52
N GLN A 3 7.08 -7.29 11.37
CA GLN A 3 5.72 -7.84 11.36
C GLN A 3 5.25 -7.91 9.92
N PHE A 4 4.86 -9.10 9.46
CA PHE A 4 4.41 -9.31 8.09
C PHE A 4 2.90 -9.49 8.01
N ASN A 5 2.29 -8.89 6.98
CA ASN A 5 0.88 -9.10 6.64
C ASN A 5 0.72 -9.61 5.20
N ALA A 6 -0.28 -10.44 4.96
CA ALA A 6 -0.55 -10.99 3.63
C ALA A 6 -1.37 -10.00 2.79
N ASN A 7 -0.96 -9.76 1.53
CA ASN A 7 -1.78 -9.04 0.56
C ASN A 7 -2.73 -10.01 -0.14
N LEU A 8 -4.01 -9.97 0.25
CA LEU A 8 -5.02 -10.92 -0.26
C LEU A 8 -5.48 -10.63 -1.69
N SER A 9 -5.05 -9.51 -2.29
CA SER A 9 -5.25 -9.28 -3.74
C SER A 9 -4.24 -10.04 -4.59
N MET A 10 -3.07 -10.39 -4.03
CA MET A 10 -1.98 -11.03 -4.76
C MET A 10 -1.70 -12.47 -4.30
N MET A 11 -1.89 -12.76 -3.02
CA MET A 11 -1.63 -14.07 -2.42
C MET A 11 -2.92 -14.87 -2.21
N PHE A 12 -2.79 -16.20 -2.07
CA PHE A 12 -3.92 -17.13 -1.83
C PHE A 12 -5.00 -17.07 -2.90
N ASN A 13 -4.62 -16.73 -4.14
CA ASN A 13 -5.54 -16.67 -5.28
C ASN A 13 -6.07 -18.05 -5.72
N GLU A 14 -5.59 -19.10 -5.09
CA GLU A 14 -6.06 -20.48 -5.26
C GLU A 14 -7.49 -20.69 -4.73
N VAL A 15 -7.98 -19.76 -3.88
CA VAL A 15 -9.33 -19.79 -3.31
C VAL A 15 -10.05 -18.46 -3.51
N PRO A 16 -11.41 -18.43 -3.42
CA PRO A 16 -12.21 -17.21 -3.48
C PRO A 16 -11.79 -16.18 -2.42
N PHE A 17 -11.99 -14.89 -2.71
CA PHE A 17 -11.46 -13.80 -1.88
C PHE A 17 -11.78 -13.92 -0.38
N LEU A 18 -13.02 -14.20 -0.02
CA LEU A 18 -13.43 -14.30 1.39
C LEU A 18 -12.82 -15.53 2.11
N GLU A 19 -12.39 -16.55 1.38
CA GLU A 19 -11.71 -17.72 1.95
C GLU A 19 -10.21 -17.47 2.17
N ARG A 20 -9.62 -16.46 1.50
CA ARG A 20 -8.20 -16.09 1.63
C ARG A 20 -7.84 -15.63 3.05
N PHE A 21 -8.78 -15.07 3.79
CA PHE A 21 -8.58 -14.72 5.20
C PHE A 21 -8.23 -15.95 6.05
N GLY A 22 -8.99 -17.03 5.86
CA GLY A 22 -8.73 -18.29 6.54
C GLY A 22 -7.40 -18.92 6.12
N ALA A 23 -7.07 -18.87 4.83
CA ALA A 23 -5.81 -19.37 4.31
C ALA A 23 -4.61 -18.59 4.87
N ALA A 24 -4.68 -17.27 4.91
CA ALA A 24 -3.63 -16.42 5.49
C ALA A 24 -3.43 -16.69 7.00
N ALA A 25 -4.53 -16.78 7.77
CA ALA A 25 -4.46 -17.11 9.19
C ALA A 25 -3.84 -18.49 9.45
N LYS A 26 -4.21 -19.49 8.64
CA LYS A 26 -3.64 -20.86 8.72
C LYS A 26 -2.14 -20.85 8.38
N ALA A 27 -1.71 -19.99 7.47
CA ALA A 27 -0.30 -19.81 7.12
C ALA A 27 0.51 -19.03 8.17
N GLY A 28 -0.12 -18.54 9.25
CA GLY A 28 0.53 -17.86 10.38
C GLY A 28 0.47 -16.33 10.34
N PHE A 29 -0.14 -15.73 9.32
CA PHE A 29 -0.32 -14.28 9.29
C PHE A 29 -1.30 -13.81 10.38
N ARG A 30 -0.99 -12.66 10.96
CA ARG A 30 -1.86 -11.97 11.95
C ARG A 30 -2.48 -10.69 11.39
N GLY A 31 -2.00 -10.21 10.27
CA GLY A 31 -2.50 -9.05 9.55
C GLY A 31 -2.71 -9.35 8.07
N VAL A 32 -3.64 -8.63 7.48
CA VAL A 32 -3.93 -8.71 6.04
C VAL A 32 -4.10 -7.31 5.47
N GLU A 33 -3.79 -7.19 4.19
CA GLU A 33 -4.10 -6.04 3.36
C GLU A 33 -4.66 -6.51 2.02
N PHE A 34 -5.28 -5.64 1.28
CA PHE A 34 -5.74 -5.88 -0.09
C PHE A 34 -6.00 -4.56 -0.82
N LEU A 35 -6.05 -4.59 -2.14
CA LEU A 35 -6.18 -3.35 -2.91
C LEU A 35 -7.54 -2.68 -2.70
N PHE A 36 -8.63 -3.36 -3.00
CA PHE A 36 -9.96 -2.74 -3.01
C PHE A 36 -11.01 -3.63 -2.35
N PRO A 37 -11.62 -3.20 -1.23
CA PRO A 37 -12.67 -3.96 -0.53
C PRO A 37 -14.07 -3.82 -1.16
N TYR A 38 -14.25 -2.92 -2.09
CA TYR A 38 -15.55 -2.31 -2.42
C TYR A 38 -16.52 -3.20 -3.19
N GLU A 39 -16.09 -4.38 -3.62
CA GLU A 39 -16.95 -5.42 -4.23
C GLU A 39 -17.75 -6.21 -3.18
N PHE A 40 -17.31 -6.16 -1.91
CA PHE A 40 -17.96 -6.87 -0.81
C PHE A 40 -18.50 -5.87 0.22
N PRO A 41 -19.70 -6.14 0.81
CA PRO A 41 -20.15 -5.39 1.97
C PRO A 41 -19.10 -5.43 3.09
N ALA A 42 -18.81 -4.28 3.71
CA ALA A 42 -17.79 -4.19 4.77
C ALA A 42 -18.06 -5.18 5.93
N ALA A 43 -19.35 -5.44 6.25
CA ALA A 43 -19.73 -6.41 7.27
C ALA A 43 -19.26 -7.84 6.98
N GLN A 44 -19.28 -8.28 5.71
CA GLN A 44 -18.79 -9.61 5.33
C GLN A 44 -17.27 -9.72 5.52
N ILE A 45 -16.53 -8.68 5.16
CA ILE A 45 -15.07 -8.62 5.37
C ILE A 45 -14.78 -8.60 6.88
N ARG A 46 -15.52 -7.79 7.65
CA ARG A 46 -15.36 -7.71 9.12
C ARG A 46 -15.57 -9.08 9.77
N GLU A 47 -16.59 -9.82 9.35
CA GLU A 47 -16.85 -11.19 9.81
C GLU A 47 -15.65 -12.12 9.60
N GLN A 48 -14.99 -12.06 8.43
CA GLN A 48 -13.79 -12.88 8.16
C GLN A 48 -12.61 -12.45 9.02
N LEU A 49 -12.40 -11.15 9.21
CA LEU A 49 -11.35 -10.63 10.11
C LEU A 49 -11.54 -11.14 11.54
N ASP A 50 -12.77 -11.03 12.07
CA ASP A 50 -13.10 -11.47 13.43
C ASP A 50 -12.98 -12.99 13.60
N LYS A 51 -13.55 -13.75 12.65
CA LYS A 51 -13.51 -15.22 12.64
C LYS A 51 -12.09 -15.77 12.69
N HIS A 52 -11.18 -15.13 11.96
CA HIS A 52 -9.81 -15.58 11.83
C HIS A 52 -8.82 -14.77 12.69
N LYS A 53 -9.31 -13.82 13.51
CA LYS A 53 -8.52 -12.96 14.42
C LYS A 53 -7.41 -12.21 13.67
N LEU A 54 -7.72 -11.69 12.49
CA LEU A 54 -6.81 -10.94 11.65
C LEU A 54 -7.01 -9.43 11.83
N GLN A 55 -5.90 -8.69 11.84
CA GLN A 55 -5.93 -7.23 11.77
C GLN A 55 -6.03 -6.79 10.32
N MET A 56 -6.94 -5.85 10.03
CA MET A 56 -6.92 -5.11 8.76
C MET A 56 -5.81 -4.06 8.82
N VAL A 57 -4.80 -4.21 7.98
CA VAL A 57 -3.59 -3.36 8.02
C VAL A 57 -3.70 -2.19 7.06
N LEU A 58 -4.13 -2.44 5.82
CA LEU A 58 -4.17 -1.45 4.76
C LEU A 58 -5.14 -1.85 3.65
N PHE A 59 -5.77 -0.86 3.05
CA PHE A 59 -6.40 -0.96 1.73
C PHE A 59 -6.35 0.39 1.00
N ASN A 60 -6.64 0.39 -0.30
CA ASN A 60 -6.58 1.59 -1.13
C ASN A 60 -7.95 2.28 -1.20
N MET A 61 -7.94 3.62 -1.31
CA MET A 61 -9.13 4.37 -1.73
C MET A 61 -9.66 3.84 -3.07
N PRO A 62 -10.97 4.03 -3.39
CA PRO A 62 -11.47 3.67 -4.71
C PRO A 62 -10.61 4.27 -5.83
N PRO A 63 -10.14 3.45 -6.79
CA PRO A 63 -9.15 3.89 -7.77
C PRO A 63 -9.74 4.64 -8.98
N GLY A 64 -11.05 4.79 -9.04
CA GLY A 64 -11.80 5.11 -10.26
C GLY A 64 -12.28 3.84 -10.95
N ASP A 65 -12.46 3.90 -12.27
CA ASP A 65 -12.74 2.70 -13.07
C ASP A 65 -11.46 1.92 -13.37
N PHE A 66 -11.12 1.00 -12.47
CA PHE A 66 -9.89 0.22 -12.56
C PHE A 66 -9.88 -0.69 -13.81
N ALA A 67 -11.04 -1.17 -14.23
CA ALA A 67 -11.18 -2.01 -15.43
C ALA A 67 -10.96 -1.21 -16.70
N ALA A 68 -11.37 0.07 -16.72
CA ALA A 68 -11.09 1.00 -17.82
C ALA A 68 -9.67 1.56 -17.80
N GLY A 69 -8.86 1.23 -16.77
CA GLY A 69 -7.46 1.62 -16.69
C GLY A 69 -7.13 2.70 -15.67
N ASP A 70 -8.10 3.20 -14.90
CA ASP A 70 -7.80 4.13 -13.80
C ASP A 70 -6.87 3.47 -12.77
N ARG A 71 -5.94 4.27 -12.23
CA ARG A 71 -4.97 3.85 -11.19
C ARG A 71 -4.90 4.86 -10.06
N GLY A 72 -6.07 5.29 -9.56
CA GLY A 72 -6.20 6.45 -8.68
C GLY A 72 -6.54 7.71 -9.48
N MET A 73 -6.86 8.78 -8.78
CA MET A 73 -7.32 10.03 -9.39
C MET A 73 -6.85 11.28 -8.65
N ALA A 74 -5.98 11.12 -7.66
CA ALA A 74 -5.66 12.22 -6.77
C ALA A 74 -4.89 13.37 -7.45
N CYS A 75 -4.17 13.11 -8.56
CA CYS A 75 -3.48 14.15 -9.34
C CYS A 75 -4.33 14.72 -10.49
N GLU A 76 -5.59 14.24 -10.69
CA GLU A 76 -6.42 14.60 -11.84
C GLU A 76 -7.43 15.70 -11.49
N PRO A 77 -7.27 16.95 -12.03
CA PRO A 77 -8.14 18.08 -11.69
C PRO A 77 -9.62 17.82 -12.03
N ALA A 78 -9.87 17.15 -13.15
CA ALA A 78 -11.24 16.85 -13.61
C ALA A 78 -12.00 15.88 -12.69
N LYS A 79 -11.29 15.10 -11.86
CA LYS A 79 -11.89 14.10 -10.96
C LYS A 79 -11.87 14.52 -9.47
N ALA A 80 -11.55 15.78 -9.15
CA ALA A 80 -11.44 16.25 -7.76
C ALA A 80 -12.73 16.01 -6.94
N GLY A 81 -13.92 16.24 -7.51
CA GLY A 81 -15.19 15.95 -6.84
C GLY A 81 -15.38 14.46 -6.54
N GLN A 82 -15.15 13.61 -7.54
CA GLN A 82 -15.20 12.15 -7.37
C GLN A 82 -14.18 11.64 -6.34
N PHE A 83 -12.99 12.25 -6.33
CA PHE A 83 -11.98 11.94 -5.32
C PHE A 83 -12.48 12.19 -3.90
N GLN A 84 -13.17 13.34 -3.66
CA GLN A 84 -13.72 13.67 -2.35
C GLN A 84 -14.82 12.68 -1.90
N GLU A 85 -15.68 12.26 -2.82
CA GLU A 85 -16.68 11.22 -2.55
C GLU A 85 -16.01 9.89 -2.19
N ASN A 86 -14.94 9.51 -2.91
CA ASN A 86 -14.19 8.30 -2.67
C ASN A 86 -13.46 8.31 -1.32
N VAL A 87 -13.02 9.47 -0.84
CA VAL A 87 -12.47 9.61 0.53
C VAL A 87 -13.53 9.23 1.56
N GLY A 88 -14.77 9.74 1.41
CA GLY A 88 -15.88 9.40 2.31
C GLY A 88 -16.15 7.90 2.35
N LYS A 89 -16.23 7.26 1.17
CA LYS A 89 -16.42 5.80 1.06
C LYS A 89 -15.29 5.02 1.71
N ALA A 90 -14.03 5.44 1.50
CA ALA A 90 -12.88 4.78 2.10
C ALA A 90 -12.90 4.88 3.64
N VAL A 91 -13.25 6.04 4.19
CA VAL A 91 -13.38 6.24 5.64
C VAL A 91 -14.48 5.36 6.23
N GLU A 92 -15.64 5.23 5.55
CA GLU A 92 -16.73 4.33 5.98
C GLU A 92 -16.22 2.87 6.11
N TYR A 93 -15.55 2.36 5.08
CA TYR A 93 -14.97 1.01 5.11
C TYR A 93 -13.89 0.86 6.17
N ALA A 94 -12.99 1.84 6.30
CA ALA A 94 -11.92 1.77 7.30
C ALA A 94 -12.47 1.69 8.73
N ARG A 95 -13.50 2.45 9.04
CA ARG A 95 -14.19 2.38 10.34
C ARG A 95 -14.83 1.02 10.58
N ALA A 96 -15.54 0.49 9.60
CA ALA A 96 -16.18 -0.81 9.68
C ALA A 96 -15.17 -1.95 9.85
N LEU A 97 -14.02 -1.86 9.19
CA LEU A 97 -12.97 -2.89 9.21
C LEU A 97 -11.97 -2.71 10.36
N GLY A 98 -12.00 -1.59 11.08
CA GLY A 98 -11.01 -1.26 12.11
C GLY A 98 -9.62 -0.99 11.53
N CYS A 99 -9.55 -0.43 10.31
CA CYS A 99 -8.31 -0.12 9.61
C CYS A 99 -7.84 1.29 9.96
N GLY A 100 -6.64 1.43 10.50
CA GLY A 100 -6.08 2.71 10.95
C GLY A 100 -5.30 3.48 9.87
N GLN A 101 -5.22 2.98 8.64
CA GLN A 101 -4.49 3.64 7.55
C GLN A 101 -5.07 3.30 6.18
N ILE A 102 -5.06 4.25 5.26
CA ILE A 102 -5.61 4.12 3.92
C ILE A 102 -4.61 4.65 2.89
N HIS A 103 -4.37 3.90 1.83
CA HIS A 103 -3.52 4.32 0.72
C HIS A 103 -4.31 5.13 -0.31
N CYS A 104 -3.75 6.27 -0.73
CA CYS A 104 -4.25 7.16 -1.76
C CYS A 104 -3.37 7.07 -3.01
N MET A 105 -3.82 6.33 -4.02
CA MET A 105 -3.14 6.24 -5.30
C MET A 105 -3.13 7.60 -6.01
N ALA A 106 -1.94 8.03 -6.46
CA ALA A 106 -1.76 9.33 -7.13
C ALA A 106 -2.57 9.46 -8.43
N GLY A 107 -2.65 8.39 -9.20
CA GLY A 107 -3.30 8.36 -10.51
C GLY A 107 -2.30 8.41 -11.67
N LEU A 108 -2.82 8.25 -12.87
CA LEU A 108 -2.07 8.43 -14.12
C LEU A 108 -1.99 9.92 -14.47
N LYS A 109 -0.93 10.33 -15.17
CA LYS A 109 -0.78 11.68 -15.71
C LYS A 109 -1.84 11.95 -16.78
N PRO A 110 -2.83 12.83 -16.51
CA PRO A 110 -3.87 13.11 -17.50
C PRO A 110 -3.32 13.87 -18.69
N ARG A 111 -3.81 13.54 -19.90
CA ARG A 111 -3.37 14.20 -21.13
C ARG A 111 -3.74 15.69 -21.11
N GLY A 112 -2.80 16.54 -21.55
CA GLY A 112 -3.04 17.98 -21.68
C GLY A 112 -3.00 18.78 -20.38
N VAL A 113 -2.74 18.14 -19.23
CA VAL A 113 -2.55 18.80 -17.94
C VAL A 113 -1.05 18.94 -17.67
N ASN A 114 -0.60 20.14 -17.33
CA ASN A 114 0.80 20.38 -17.02
C ASN A 114 1.17 19.89 -15.61
N GLU A 115 2.46 19.72 -15.35
CA GLU A 115 3.00 19.19 -14.10
C GLU A 115 2.61 20.04 -12.87
N GLU A 116 2.64 21.37 -13.01
CA GLU A 116 2.30 22.29 -11.93
C GLU A 116 0.84 22.12 -11.49
N THR A 117 -0.08 22.03 -12.45
CA THR A 117 -1.51 21.79 -12.17
C THR A 117 -1.74 20.43 -11.52
N MET A 118 -1.11 19.36 -12.02
CA MET A 118 -1.20 18.04 -11.41
C MET A 118 -0.69 18.05 -9.97
N ARG A 119 0.45 18.67 -9.74
CA ARG A 119 1.06 18.79 -8.42
C ARG A 119 0.18 19.57 -7.45
N ALA A 120 -0.34 20.72 -7.86
CA ALA A 120 -1.23 21.53 -7.06
C ALA A 120 -2.53 20.77 -6.72
N THR A 121 -3.12 20.07 -7.69
CA THR A 121 -4.30 19.22 -7.48
C THR A 121 -4.03 18.11 -6.49
N TYR A 122 -2.91 17.40 -6.67
CA TYR A 122 -2.54 16.29 -5.78
C TYR A 122 -2.37 16.78 -4.34
N ILE A 123 -1.65 17.88 -4.13
CA ILE A 123 -1.48 18.48 -2.80
C ILE A 123 -2.83 18.88 -2.20
N ALA A 124 -3.70 19.55 -2.94
CA ALA A 124 -5.02 19.95 -2.44
C ALA A 124 -5.89 18.75 -2.06
N ASN A 125 -5.88 17.69 -2.87
CA ASN A 125 -6.59 16.45 -2.59
C ASN A 125 -6.02 15.71 -1.37
N LEU A 126 -4.70 15.66 -1.19
CA LEU A 126 -4.07 15.09 0.01
C LEU A 126 -4.42 15.89 1.27
N GLN A 127 -4.48 17.23 1.18
CA GLN A 127 -4.92 18.08 2.28
C GLN A 127 -6.39 17.81 2.67
N PHE A 128 -7.25 17.64 1.68
CA PHE A 128 -8.64 17.26 1.93
C PHE A 128 -8.73 15.89 2.58
N ALA A 129 -8.15 14.86 1.97
CA ALA A 129 -8.18 13.50 2.48
C ALA A 129 -7.57 13.39 3.89
N GLY A 130 -6.44 14.06 4.12
CA GLY A 130 -5.79 14.08 5.43
C GLY A 130 -6.67 14.65 6.53
N ARG A 131 -7.37 15.77 6.25
CA ARG A 131 -8.35 16.34 7.22
C ARG A 131 -9.52 15.40 7.49
N GLU A 132 -10.07 14.73 6.47
CA GLU A 132 -11.18 13.79 6.66
C GLU A 132 -10.73 12.56 7.47
N LEU A 133 -9.58 11.98 7.16
CA LEU A 133 -9.04 10.83 7.88
C LEU A 133 -8.65 11.17 9.34
N ALA A 134 -8.14 12.37 9.58
CA ALA A 134 -7.77 12.84 10.93
C ALA A 134 -8.96 12.87 11.91
N LYS A 135 -10.18 13.11 11.43
CA LYS A 135 -11.40 13.03 12.25
C LYS A 135 -11.64 11.66 12.89
N HIS A 136 -10.93 10.64 12.41
CA HIS A 136 -11.06 9.25 12.82
C HIS A 136 -9.72 8.63 13.25
N ASP A 137 -8.71 9.45 13.56
CA ASP A 137 -7.36 9.02 13.95
C ASP A 137 -6.68 8.11 12.93
N MET A 138 -7.01 8.26 11.64
CA MET A 138 -6.47 7.46 10.55
C MET A 138 -5.29 8.13 9.87
N LYS A 139 -4.33 7.34 9.41
CA LYS A 139 -3.21 7.78 8.57
C LYS A 139 -3.61 7.73 7.10
N LEU A 140 -3.17 8.74 6.36
CA LEU A 140 -3.19 8.78 4.91
C LEU A 140 -1.83 8.33 4.39
N LEU A 141 -1.79 7.37 3.46
CA LEU A 141 -0.56 6.91 2.84
C LEU A 141 -0.51 7.27 1.36
N ILE A 142 0.68 7.59 0.86
CA ILE A 142 0.99 7.72 -0.57
C ILE A 142 2.17 6.82 -0.92
N GLU A 143 2.23 6.38 -2.16
CA GLU A 143 3.21 5.41 -2.65
C GLU A 143 3.82 5.86 -3.98
N ALA A 144 5.12 5.64 -4.14
CA ALA A 144 5.81 5.78 -5.41
C ALA A 144 5.85 4.42 -6.13
N ILE A 145 5.28 4.37 -7.33
CA ILE A 145 5.11 3.14 -8.11
C ILE A 145 6.03 3.16 -9.35
N ASN A 146 6.64 2.02 -9.67
CA ASN A 146 7.55 1.90 -10.79
C ASN A 146 6.84 2.08 -12.15
N THR A 147 7.59 2.57 -13.13
CA THR A 147 7.09 2.87 -14.48
C THR A 147 6.97 1.65 -15.39
N ARG A 148 7.47 0.49 -14.97
CA ARG A 148 7.33 -0.78 -15.71
C ARG A 148 5.94 -1.37 -15.52
N ASP A 149 5.48 -1.44 -14.26
CA ASP A 149 4.18 -2.02 -13.89
C ASP A 149 3.03 -1.08 -14.22
N ILE A 150 3.20 0.24 -13.95
CA ILE A 150 2.18 1.25 -14.23
C ILE A 150 2.80 2.42 -15.03
N PRO A 151 2.92 2.28 -16.36
CA PRO A 151 3.39 3.37 -17.22
C PRO A 151 2.50 4.61 -17.08
N GLY A 152 3.14 5.78 -16.92
CA GLY A 152 2.42 7.05 -16.78
C GLY A 152 1.87 7.35 -15.38
N PHE A 153 2.12 6.50 -14.39
CA PHE A 153 1.78 6.82 -13.00
C PHE A 153 2.46 8.12 -12.55
N TYR A 154 1.76 8.94 -11.77
CA TYR A 154 2.23 10.29 -11.44
C TYR A 154 3.39 10.29 -10.45
N LEU A 155 3.35 9.48 -9.41
CA LEU A 155 4.31 9.45 -8.32
C LEU A 155 5.26 8.25 -8.47
N ASN A 156 6.53 8.49 -8.86
CA ASN A 156 7.45 7.41 -9.21
C ASN A 156 8.72 7.32 -8.35
N TYR A 157 9.03 8.35 -7.56
CA TYR A 157 10.27 8.43 -6.77
C TYR A 157 9.98 8.81 -5.33
N SER A 158 10.75 8.24 -4.39
CA SER A 158 10.61 8.56 -2.97
C SER A 158 10.83 10.04 -2.67
N ARG A 159 11.85 10.65 -3.31
CA ARG A 159 12.10 12.10 -3.16
C ARG A 159 10.91 12.96 -3.60
N GLN A 160 10.23 12.56 -4.69
CA GLN A 160 9.03 13.27 -5.17
C GLN A 160 7.90 13.15 -4.13
N ALA A 161 7.73 11.98 -3.52
CA ALA A 161 6.77 11.76 -2.45
C ALA A 161 7.06 12.67 -1.24
N PHE A 162 8.31 12.70 -0.77
CA PHE A 162 8.70 13.53 0.37
C PHE A 162 8.56 15.02 0.10
N ASP A 163 8.82 15.48 -1.12
CA ASP A 163 8.55 16.87 -1.53
C ASP A 163 7.06 17.19 -1.49
N ILE A 164 6.22 16.31 -2.04
CA ILE A 164 4.75 16.47 -1.99
C ILE A 164 4.27 16.49 -0.54
N MET A 165 4.73 15.58 0.31
CA MET A 165 4.38 15.54 1.74
C MET A 165 4.78 16.84 2.45
N HIS A 166 5.96 17.37 2.15
CA HIS A 166 6.43 18.64 2.70
C HIS A 166 5.49 19.80 2.35
N TYR A 167 5.14 19.94 1.07
CA TYR A 167 4.26 21.03 0.62
C TYR A 167 2.79 20.82 1.00
N ALA A 168 2.33 19.58 1.07
CA ALA A 168 0.98 19.27 1.56
C ALA A 168 0.82 19.64 3.04
N SER A 169 1.89 19.53 3.83
CA SER A 169 1.91 19.87 5.26
C SER A 169 0.76 19.24 6.07
N VAL A 170 0.49 17.97 5.81
CA VAL A 170 -0.60 17.19 6.43
C VAL A 170 0.00 16.30 7.52
N PRO A 171 -0.35 16.48 8.80
CA PRO A 171 0.31 15.80 9.92
C PRO A 171 0.17 14.28 9.93
N ASN A 172 -0.95 13.76 9.41
CA ASN A 172 -1.24 12.32 9.31
C ASN A 172 -0.94 11.72 7.93
N LEU A 173 -0.16 12.42 7.09
CA LEU A 173 0.29 11.93 5.79
C LEU A 173 1.64 11.23 5.94
N TYR A 174 1.70 9.98 5.49
CA TYR A 174 2.89 9.15 5.55
C TYR A 174 3.19 8.52 4.19
N PHE A 175 4.39 7.99 4.07
CA PHE A 175 4.82 7.26 2.89
C PHE A 175 4.65 5.74 3.09
N GLN A 176 4.08 5.08 2.10
CA GLN A 176 4.11 3.63 1.90
C GLN A 176 5.33 3.33 1.05
N TYR A 177 6.33 2.68 1.65
CA TYR A 177 7.58 2.34 0.98
C TYR A 177 7.51 0.92 0.44
N ASP A 178 7.12 0.75 -0.82
CA ASP A 178 7.24 -0.56 -1.48
C ASP A 178 8.68 -0.77 -1.95
N ILE A 179 9.34 -1.75 -1.33
CA ILE A 179 10.75 -2.11 -1.58
C ILE A 179 10.95 -2.52 -3.04
N TYR A 180 10.00 -3.26 -3.62
CA TYR A 180 10.04 -3.70 -5.01
C TYR A 180 10.00 -2.52 -5.98
N HIS A 181 9.09 -1.59 -5.77
CA HIS A 181 8.99 -0.40 -6.61
C HIS A 181 10.24 0.47 -6.50
N MET A 182 10.75 0.67 -5.30
CA MET A 182 11.93 1.51 -5.07
C MET A 182 13.22 0.85 -5.53
N GLN A 183 13.34 -0.48 -5.48
CA GLN A 183 14.48 -1.17 -6.08
C GLN A 183 14.57 -0.89 -7.59
N ILE A 184 13.45 -0.96 -8.30
CA ILE A 184 13.38 -0.72 -9.75
C ILE A 184 13.69 0.73 -10.10
N MET A 185 13.22 1.69 -9.28
CA MET A 185 13.28 3.11 -9.61
C MET A 185 14.53 3.83 -9.10
N GLU A 186 15.05 3.42 -7.94
CA GLU A 186 16.08 4.20 -7.23
C GLU A 186 17.24 3.33 -6.73
N GLY A 187 16.98 2.12 -6.24
CA GLY A 187 17.96 1.39 -5.43
C GLY A 187 18.20 2.08 -4.09
N ASP A 188 19.41 1.88 -3.51
CA ASP A 188 19.85 2.51 -2.24
C ASP A 188 18.80 2.41 -1.10
N LEU A 189 18.17 1.22 -0.99
CA LEU A 189 16.98 0.99 -0.17
C LEU A 189 17.21 1.28 1.32
N ALA A 190 18.25 0.69 1.90
CA ALA A 190 18.50 0.76 3.34
C ALA A 190 18.79 2.20 3.82
N PRO A 191 19.70 2.98 3.22
CA PRO A 191 19.94 4.38 3.59
C PRO A 191 18.71 5.26 3.37
N THR A 192 17.93 5.01 2.31
CA THR A 192 16.72 5.78 2.03
C THR A 192 15.67 5.58 3.12
N VAL A 193 15.46 4.34 3.56
CA VAL A 193 14.52 4.03 4.65
C VAL A 193 15.00 4.63 5.98
N GLU A 194 16.28 4.46 6.34
CA GLU A 194 16.84 4.98 7.59
C GLU A 194 16.66 6.50 7.69
N LYS A 195 17.04 7.23 6.63
CA LYS A 195 16.91 8.69 6.57
C LYS A 195 15.48 9.18 6.73
N ASN A 196 14.50 8.43 6.26
CA ASN A 196 13.11 8.84 6.18
C ASN A 196 12.17 8.04 7.10
N LEU A 197 12.72 7.26 8.04
CA LEU A 197 11.98 6.32 8.87
C LEU A 197 10.76 6.93 9.54
N ALA A 198 10.88 8.15 10.07
CA ALA A 198 9.78 8.84 10.74
C ALA A 198 8.59 9.19 9.81
N LYS A 199 8.80 9.16 8.50
CA LYS A 199 7.78 9.45 7.48
C LYS A 199 7.17 8.18 6.87
N ILE A 200 7.72 7.01 7.16
CA ILE A 200 7.28 5.71 6.61
C ILE A 200 6.38 5.02 7.63
N ALA A 201 5.09 4.85 7.31
CA ALA A 201 4.15 4.18 8.20
C ALA A 201 3.88 2.72 7.81
N HIS A 202 4.14 2.36 6.56
CA HIS A 202 3.95 1.01 6.02
C HIS A 202 5.03 0.71 5.00
N MET A 203 5.44 -0.54 4.93
CA MET A 203 6.32 -1.04 3.87
C MET A 203 5.64 -2.18 3.14
N GLN A 204 6.06 -2.41 1.89
CA GLN A 204 5.66 -3.59 1.13
C GLN A 204 6.88 -4.26 0.51
N LEU A 205 6.74 -5.54 0.18
CA LEU A 205 7.80 -6.35 -0.40
C LEU A 205 7.32 -7.21 -1.56
N ALA A 206 8.17 -7.33 -2.55
CA ALA A 206 8.24 -8.37 -3.57
C ALA A 206 9.67 -8.42 -4.10
N ASP A 207 10.10 -9.55 -4.64
CA ASP A 207 11.43 -9.64 -5.24
C ASP A 207 11.40 -9.26 -6.74
N THR A 208 12.51 -8.82 -7.27
CA THR A 208 12.64 -8.39 -8.68
C THR A 208 13.80 -9.16 -9.35
N PRO A 209 13.66 -9.54 -10.63
CA PRO A 209 12.49 -9.42 -11.50
C PRO A 209 11.38 -10.43 -11.14
N GLY A 210 10.17 -10.21 -11.64
CA GLY A 210 9.05 -11.18 -11.55
C GLY A 210 7.99 -10.83 -10.51
N ARG A 211 8.30 -9.99 -9.52
CA ARG A 211 7.40 -9.60 -8.43
C ARG A 211 6.91 -10.81 -7.63
N HIS A 212 7.85 -11.74 -7.33
CA HIS A 212 7.60 -12.97 -6.59
C HIS A 212 8.03 -12.83 -5.12
N GLU A 213 7.99 -13.94 -4.36
CA GLU A 213 8.39 -14.00 -2.96
C GLU A 213 9.88 -13.69 -2.73
N PRO A 214 10.28 -13.22 -1.52
CA PRO A 214 11.67 -13.00 -1.14
C PRO A 214 12.59 -14.19 -1.39
N GLY A 215 13.74 -13.92 -1.99
CA GLY A 215 14.75 -14.92 -2.32
C GLY A 215 14.61 -15.52 -3.73
N THR A 216 13.70 -14.99 -4.54
CA THR A 216 13.54 -15.38 -5.95
C THR A 216 14.23 -14.42 -6.93
N GLY A 217 14.80 -13.32 -6.45
CA GLY A 217 15.40 -12.29 -7.28
C GLY A 217 16.66 -11.66 -6.66
N GLU A 218 16.86 -10.36 -6.93
CA GLU A 218 18.11 -9.66 -6.62
C GLU A 218 18.15 -8.95 -5.27
N ILE A 219 17.00 -8.86 -4.54
CA ILE A 219 16.93 -8.11 -3.29
C ILE A 219 17.41 -8.97 -2.11
N ASN A 220 18.38 -8.48 -1.35
CA ASN A 220 18.86 -9.17 -0.14
C ASN A 220 17.91 -8.92 1.05
N TYR A 221 16.74 -9.59 1.06
CA TYR A 221 15.75 -9.46 2.10
C TYR A 221 16.23 -9.82 3.52
N PRO A 222 17.02 -10.88 3.75
CA PRO A 222 17.56 -11.14 5.08
C PRO A 222 18.32 -9.94 5.66
N PHE A 223 19.19 -9.31 4.85
CA PHE A 223 19.88 -8.09 5.25
C PHE A 223 18.91 -6.95 5.57
N LEU A 224 17.90 -6.72 4.72
CA LEU A 224 16.93 -5.63 4.93
C LEU A 224 16.09 -5.83 6.18
N PHE A 225 15.64 -7.05 6.48
CA PHE A 225 14.85 -7.33 7.67
C PHE A 225 15.63 -7.10 8.96
N ASP A 226 16.90 -7.57 9.02
CA ASP A 226 17.80 -7.29 10.15
C ASP A 226 18.08 -5.79 10.28
N PHE A 227 18.23 -5.10 9.15
CA PHE A 227 18.45 -3.66 9.12
C PHE A 227 17.24 -2.90 9.67
N PHE A 228 16.01 -3.23 9.22
CA PHE A 228 14.79 -2.58 9.68
C PHE A 228 14.54 -2.76 11.18
N ASP A 229 14.85 -3.94 11.73
CA ASP A 229 14.82 -4.16 13.17
C ASP A 229 15.84 -3.26 13.90
N ARG A 230 17.06 -3.17 13.39
CA ARG A 230 18.14 -2.38 13.99
C ARG A 230 17.83 -0.90 14.03
N ILE A 231 17.24 -0.35 12.96
CA ILE A 231 16.83 1.07 12.91
C ILE A 231 15.51 1.35 13.64
N GLY A 232 14.85 0.30 14.17
CA GLY A 232 13.66 0.41 15.00
C GLY A 232 12.34 0.59 14.25
N TYR A 233 12.23 0.11 13.00
CA TYR A 233 10.94 0.08 12.31
C TYR A 233 9.94 -0.80 13.07
N LYS A 234 8.73 -0.28 13.31
CA LYS A 234 7.67 -0.97 14.09
C LYS A 234 6.38 -1.19 13.30
N GLY A 235 6.36 -0.77 12.03
CA GLY A 235 5.20 -0.96 11.16
C GLY A 235 5.09 -2.37 10.59
N TRP A 236 4.06 -2.59 9.82
CA TRP A 236 3.85 -3.81 9.05
C TRP A 236 4.63 -3.76 7.73
N ILE A 237 5.02 -4.95 7.25
CA ILE A 237 5.55 -5.15 5.90
C ILE A 237 4.56 -6.03 5.13
N GLY A 238 3.85 -5.44 4.17
CA GLY A 238 2.88 -6.13 3.32
C GLY A 238 3.56 -7.04 2.30
N CYS A 239 3.15 -8.31 2.26
CA CYS A 239 3.62 -9.28 1.27
C CYS A 239 2.88 -9.06 -0.06
N GLU A 240 3.24 -8.02 -0.81
CA GLU A 240 2.55 -7.63 -2.05
C GLU A 240 3.23 -8.23 -3.29
N TYR A 241 3.27 -9.54 -3.34
CA TYR A 241 3.89 -10.27 -4.44
C TYR A 241 2.95 -11.32 -5.06
N ARG A 242 3.26 -11.72 -6.27
CA ARG A 242 2.62 -12.83 -6.98
C ARG A 242 3.42 -14.09 -6.71
N PRO A 243 2.91 -15.07 -5.94
CA PRO A 243 3.64 -16.30 -5.71
C PRO A 243 4.10 -16.93 -7.03
N ALA A 244 5.35 -17.38 -7.11
CA ALA A 244 5.89 -18.03 -8.30
C ALA A 244 5.19 -19.36 -8.59
N GLY A 245 4.57 -19.95 -7.56
CA GLY A 245 3.78 -21.17 -7.63
C GLY A 245 2.60 -21.11 -6.67
N ASN A 246 2.38 -22.17 -5.89
CA ASN A 246 1.37 -22.17 -4.83
C ASN A 246 1.81 -21.27 -3.66
N THR A 247 0.88 -20.47 -3.14
CA THR A 247 1.18 -19.49 -2.08
C THR A 247 1.81 -20.14 -0.84
N GLU A 248 1.19 -21.18 -0.27
CA GLU A 248 1.70 -21.84 0.95
C GLU A 248 3.09 -22.44 0.73
N ALA A 249 3.34 -23.05 -0.44
CA ALA A 249 4.64 -23.64 -0.77
C ALA A 249 5.76 -22.60 -0.85
N GLY A 250 5.45 -21.36 -1.28
CA GLY A 250 6.39 -20.25 -1.39
C GLY A 250 6.73 -19.55 -0.07
N LEU A 251 6.06 -19.87 1.05
CA LEU A 251 6.25 -19.19 2.34
C LEU A 251 7.47 -19.67 3.15
N GLY A 252 8.37 -20.44 2.56
CA GLY A 252 9.57 -20.93 3.24
C GLY A 252 10.44 -19.83 3.84
N TRP A 253 10.53 -18.69 3.17
CA TRP A 253 11.30 -17.52 3.62
C TRP A 253 10.74 -16.86 4.88
N LEU A 254 9.42 -16.97 5.10
CA LEU A 254 8.72 -16.32 6.22
C LEU A 254 8.90 -17.07 7.55
N LYS A 255 9.16 -18.38 7.53
CA LYS A 255 9.23 -19.23 8.73
C LYS A 255 10.12 -18.70 9.87
N PRO A 256 11.29 -18.09 9.60
CA PRO A 256 12.14 -17.55 10.67
C PRO A 256 11.53 -16.35 11.40
N TYR A 257 10.46 -15.76 10.87
CA TYR A 257 9.87 -14.49 11.34
C TYR A 257 8.44 -14.64 11.93
N LEU A 258 7.90 -15.86 11.96
CA LEU A 258 6.56 -16.20 12.52
C LEU A 258 6.59 -16.42 14.02
#